data_75397ac60ed906f3641d70d6e314c5b6
#
_entry.id   75397ac60ed906f3641d70d6e314c5b6
#
_cell.length_a   1.000
_cell.length_b   1.000
_cell.length_c   1.000
_cell.angle_alpha   90.00
_cell.angle_beta   90.00
_cell.angle_gamma   90.00
#
_symmetry.space_group_name_H-M   'P 1'
#
loop_
_entity.id
_entity.type
_entity.pdbx_description
1 polymer ?
#
loop_
_entity_poly.entity_id
_entity_poly.type
_entity_poly.pdbx_seq_one_letter_code
_entity_poly.pdbx_strand_id
1 'polypeptide(L)'
;MPSRRIPRCELPTAFPALLLAAALCLAPGAAGVEPLAPGLTGTAFAPVGATSPYGAVASDRPEASRAAAAVIEQGGNAIDAAIAGAFALGSAAPGASGLGGQTWMLVHTAAGEDVAILSPLRAPRRVNISRARMARRRDLMSGPLAMTAPGTVATLARAHARFGTRPWAELLAPAIAIAEAGSPVNATDHRFLAKYAPRIEGASFLRPLYLTGECDAEANAVTVPVGHNVVYPNLARTLRRLAESGPDEFYRGRIAAEVVADLERYSAFLRAEDLARVPSSIIVTSPLRGRYRDLEVLSLPSPCGGGLVLETLHILQAFPSELLAEQTWARMQLLLDAARIAFADAGSAPGGAEVVEGPGQSPWLTAAFGEERARLIRLARHLSPDSLSRTGSSVPFSDRDTT
;
A
#
# COMPACT_ATOMS: atom_id res chain seq x y z
N MET A 1 -42.07 12.69 -21.08
CA MET A 1 -40.63 12.59 -21.37
C MET A 1 -40.08 11.35 -20.66
N PRO A 2 -39.54 10.36 -21.33
CA PRO A 2 -39.16 9.11 -20.73
C PRO A 2 -37.79 9.21 -20.03
N SER A 3 -37.74 8.69 -18.80
CA SER A 3 -36.56 8.58 -17.96
C SER A 3 -35.53 7.63 -18.58
N ARG A 4 -34.36 8.15 -18.96
CA ARG A 4 -33.22 7.34 -19.36
C ARG A 4 -32.63 6.66 -18.13
N ARG A 5 -32.73 5.34 -18.07
CA ARG A 5 -32.00 4.49 -17.11
C ARG A 5 -30.51 4.53 -17.46
N ILE A 6 -29.67 4.92 -16.51
CA ILE A 6 -28.23 4.85 -16.61
C ILE A 6 -27.82 3.37 -16.37
N PRO A 7 -26.97 2.76 -17.20
CA PRO A 7 -26.53 1.38 -16.99
C PRO A 7 -25.70 1.28 -15.72
N ARG A 8 -25.98 0.23 -14.92
CA ARG A 8 -25.24 -0.13 -13.71
C ARG A 8 -23.82 -0.55 -14.11
N CYS A 9 -22.82 0.20 -13.67
CA CYS A 9 -21.42 -0.20 -13.77
C CYS A 9 -21.12 -1.14 -12.59
N GLU A 10 -20.96 -2.42 -12.88
CA GLU A 10 -20.47 -3.40 -11.92
C GLU A 10 -19.02 -3.08 -11.57
N LEU A 11 -18.72 -2.96 -10.27
CA LEU A 11 -17.39 -2.70 -9.76
C LEU A 11 -16.53 -3.96 -9.91
N PRO A 12 -15.34 -3.89 -10.53
CA PRO A 12 -14.40 -4.99 -10.44
C PRO A 12 -13.86 -5.06 -9.00
N THR A 13 -14.02 -6.21 -8.39
CA THR A 13 -13.44 -6.60 -7.10
C THR A 13 -11.92 -6.74 -7.26
N ALA A 14 -11.19 -5.63 -7.19
CA ALA A 14 -9.74 -5.59 -7.41
C ALA A 14 -8.90 -5.95 -6.17
N PHE A 15 -9.51 -6.20 -5.01
CA PHE A 15 -8.81 -6.48 -3.76
C PHE A 15 -8.21 -7.90 -3.62
N PRO A 16 -8.70 -8.95 -4.27
CA PRO A 16 -8.09 -10.28 -4.16
C PRO A 16 -6.73 -10.43 -4.83
N ALA A 17 -6.43 -9.58 -5.81
CA ALA A 17 -5.21 -9.72 -6.63
C ALA A 17 -3.91 -9.43 -5.86
N LEU A 18 -3.93 -8.55 -4.86
CA LEU A 18 -2.73 -8.17 -4.11
C LEU A 18 -2.29 -9.26 -3.12
N LEU A 19 -3.24 -9.97 -2.50
CA LEU A 19 -2.96 -11.10 -1.62
C LEU A 19 -2.52 -12.34 -2.40
N LEU A 20 -3.04 -12.52 -3.61
CA LEU A 20 -2.62 -13.59 -4.51
C LEU A 20 -1.15 -13.42 -4.93
N ALA A 21 -0.70 -12.21 -5.18
CA ALA A 21 0.70 -11.91 -5.51
C ALA A 21 1.65 -12.22 -4.35
N ALA A 22 1.27 -11.92 -3.11
CA ALA A 22 2.08 -12.23 -1.93
C ALA A 22 2.17 -13.74 -1.65
N ALA A 23 1.09 -14.49 -1.90
CA ALA A 23 1.06 -15.94 -1.73
C ALA A 23 1.86 -16.70 -2.82
N LEU A 24 1.98 -16.13 -4.01
CA LEU A 24 2.75 -16.71 -5.12
C LEU A 24 4.28 -16.58 -4.95
N CYS A 25 4.74 -15.63 -4.13
CA CYS A 25 6.17 -15.45 -3.88
C CYS A 25 6.78 -16.44 -2.86
N LEU A 26 5.97 -17.25 -2.17
CA LEU A 26 6.40 -18.15 -1.10
C LEU A 26 6.69 -19.60 -1.54
N ALA A 27 6.79 -19.89 -2.84
CA ALA A 27 7.10 -21.24 -3.31
C ALA A 27 8.61 -21.47 -3.43
N PRO A 28 9.21 -22.42 -2.68
CA PRO A 28 10.60 -22.83 -2.92
C PRO A 28 10.66 -23.67 -4.20
N GLY A 29 11.52 -23.26 -5.14
CA GLY A 29 11.89 -24.07 -6.30
C GLY A 29 11.16 -23.71 -7.58
N ALA A 30 11.35 -22.52 -8.11
CA ALA A 30 11.01 -22.20 -9.49
C ALA A 30 12.13 -22.66 -10.45
N ALA A 31 12.25 -23.98 -10.64
CA ALA A 31 12.90 -24.53 -11.82
C ALA A 31 11.77 -25.00 -12.78
N GLY A 32 11.57 -24.27 -13.87
CA GLY A 32 10.70 -24.66 -14.98
C GLY A 32 9.25 -24.16 -14.88
N VAL A 33 9.03 -22.86 -14.99
CA VAL A 33 7.72 -22.31 -15.34
C VAL A 33 7.65 -22.23 -16.86
N GLU A 34 6.89 -23.15 -17.50
CA GLU A 34 6.50 -22.95 -18.90
C GLU A 34 5.60 -21.70 -19.04
N PRO A 35 5.77 -20.92 -20.11
CA PRO A 35 5.03 -19.67 -20.26
C PRO A 35 3.54 -19.93 -20.47
N LEU A 36 2.72 -19.24 -19.71
CA LEU A 36 1.27 -19.09 -19.93
C LEU A 36 1.03 -18.58 -21.37
N ALA A 37 0.11 -19.23 -22.06
CA ALA A 37 -0.43 -19.03 -23.41
C ALA A 37 0.09 -17.86 -24.28
N PRO A 38 0.32 -18.07 -25.58
CA PRO A 38 0.79 -17.04 -26.52
C PRO A 38 -0.29 -15.96 -26.71
N GLY A 39 -0.06 -14.80 -26.13
CA GLY A 39 -0.96 -13.63 -26.16
C GLY A 39 -0.67 -12.60 -25.09
N LEU A 40 0.01 -12.99 -24.00
CA LEU A 40 0.48 -12.08 -22.97
C LEU A 40 2.02 -11.94 -23.04
N THR A 41 2.54 -11.65 -24.20
CA THR A 41 3.93 -11.21 -24.36
C THR A 41 4.09 -9.73 -23.96
N GLY A 42 3.68 -9.39 -22.76
CA GLY A 42 4.29 -8.28 -22.05
C GLY A 42 5.66 -8.76 -21.59
N THR A 43 6.71 -8.04 -21.95
CA THR A 43 8.12 -8.24 -21.63
C THR A 43 8.32 -9.15 -20.42
N ALA A 44 8.83 -10.36 -20.69
CA ALA A 44 9.18 -11.30 -19.64
C ALA A 44 10.05 -10.57 -18.64
N PHE A 45 9.58 -10.44 -17.41
CA PHE A 45 10.42 -10.03 -16.30
C PHE A 45 11.45 -11.14 -16.12
N ALA A 46 12.60 -10.99 -16.74
CA ALA A 46 13.74 -11.80 -16.34
C ALA A 46 13.93 -11.55 -14.84
N PRO A 47 13.92 -12.59 -13.99
CA PRO A 47 14.21 -12.40 -12.57
C PRO A 47 15.62 -11.84 -12.47
N VAL A 48 15.71 -10.55 -12.13
CA VAL A 48 16.99 -9.91 -11.86
C VAL A 48 17.39 -10.35 -10.46
N GLY A 49 18.09 -11.47 -10.37
CA GLY A 49 18.75 -11.87 -9.14
C GLY A 49 19.96 -10.97 -8.94
N ALA A 50 20.01 -10.26 -7.82
CA ALA A 50 21.20 -9.55 -7.39
C ALA A 50 21.75 -10.24 -6.14
N THR A 51 23.06 -10.54 -6.16
CA THR A 51 23.79 -11.02 -4.99
C THR A 51 24.85 -10.01 -4.62
N SER A 52 24.93 -9.66 -3.35
CA SER A 52 25.93 -8.73 -2.82
C SER A 52 26.34 -9.16 -1.41
N PRO A 53 27.61 -9.09 -1.04
CA PRO A 53 28.04 -9.33 0.34
C PRO A 53 27.64 -8.20 1.29
N TYR A 54 27.25 -7.04 0.76
CA TYR A 54 26.93 -5.85 1.56
C TYR A 54 25.45 -5.70 1.85
N GLY A 55 24.58 -6.29 1.04
CA GLY A 55 23.13 -6.20 1.19
C GLY A 55 22.40 -6.28 -0.14
N ALA A 56 21.08 -6.31 -0.07
CA ALA A 56 20.19 -6.31 -1.22
C ALA A 56 19.06 -5.31 -1.04
N VAL A 57 18.63 -4.69 -2.14
CA VAL A 57 17.49 -3.76 -2.19
C VAL A 57 16.57 -4.16 -3.33
N ALA A 58 15.28 -4.17 -3.06
CA ALA A 58 14.24 -4.35 -4.06
C ALA A 58 13.17 -3.25 -3.92
N SER A 59 12.75 -2.67 -5.04
CA SER A 59 11.65 -1.71 -5.11
C SER A 59 10.96 -1.78 -6.47
N ASP A 60 9.82 -1.10 -6.59
CA ASP A 60 9.04 -1.03 -7.85
C ASP A 60 9.76 -0.19 -8.95
N ARG A 61 10.80 0.55 -8.58
CA ARG A 61 11.55 1.43 -9.51
C ARG A 61 13.05 1.22 -9.42
N PRO A 62 13.72 1.03 -10.56
CA PRO A 62 15.18 0.91 -10.58
C PRO A 62 15.89 2.12 -9.96
N GLU A 63 15.34 3.33 -10.14
CA GLU A 63 15.89 4.57 -9.58
C GLU A 63 15.91 4.52 -8.05
N ALA A 64 14.81 4.07 -7.44
CA ALA A 64 14.70 3.94 -5.99
C ALA A 64 15.60 2.82 -5.45
N SER A 65 15.68 1.68 -6.15
CA SER A 65 16.60 0.60 -5.77
C SER A 65 18.07 1.06 -5.82
N ARG A 66 18.47 1.79 -6.87
CA ARG A 66 19.83 2.35 -6.99
C ARG A 66 20.12 3.37 -5.90
N ALA A 67 19.16 4.26 -5.59
CA ALA A 67 19.30 5.23 -4.51
C ALA A 67 19.55 4.56 -3.15
N ALA A 68 18.77 3.53 -2.83
CA ALA A 68 18.91 2.79 -1.59
C ALA A 68 20.22 1.96 -1.55
N ALA A 69 20.62 1.32 -2.65
CA ALA A 69 21.88 0.59 -2.74
C ALA A 69 23.10 1.51 -2.54
N ALA A 70 23.08 2.71 -3.15
CA ALA A 70 24.15 3.70 -2.97
C ALA A 70 24.32 4.13 -1.51
N VAL A 71 23.23 4.19 -0.72
CA VAL A 71 23.34 4.48 0.72
C VAL A 71 24.06 3.35 1.46
N ILE A 72 23.80 2.08 1.13
CA ILE A 72 24.52 0.93 1.70
C ILE A 72 26.00 0.98 1.32
N GLU A 73 26.32 1.24 0.06
CA GLU A 73 27.70 1.36 -0.45
C GLU A 73 28.49 2.48 0.24
N GLN A 74 27.80 3.54 0.66
CA GLN A 74 28.38 4.66 1.40
C GLN A 74 28.44 4.41 2.92
N GLY A 75 28.14 3.21 3.39
CA GLY A 75 28.23 2.82 4.79
C GLY A 75 26.99 3.14 5.63
N GLY A 76 25.87 3.49 5.00
CA GLY A 76 24.56 3.54 5.67
C GLY A 76 24.04 2.16 5.98
N ASN A 77 23.15 2.06 6.97
CA ASN A 77 22.51 0.80 7.32
C ASN A 77 21.24 0.54 6.47
N ALA A 78 20.60 -0.61 6.66
CA ALA A 78 19.39 -1.00 5.92
C ALA A 78 18.22 -0.02 6.12
N ILE A 79 18.14 0.64 7.27
CA ILE A 79 17.09 1.61 7.56
C ILE A 79 17.35 2.93 6.82
N ASP A 80 18.60 3.40 6.79
CA ASP A 80 19.00 4.55 5.98
C ASP A 80 18.67 4.31 4.50
N ALA A 81 19.02 3.13 3.99
CA ALA A 81 18.71 2.70 2.63
C ALA A 81 17.21 2.66 2.35
N ALA A 82 16.42 2.10 3.26
CA ALA A 82 14.96 2.04 3.13
C ALA A 82 14.33 3.44 3.11
N ILE A 83 14.83 4.37 3.92
CA ILE A 83 14.37 5.77 3.96
C ILE A 83 14.69 6.47 2.63
N ALA A 84 15.93 6.39 2.18
CA ALA A 84 16.35 7.00 0.90
C ALA A 84 15.58 6.38 -0.28
N GLY A 85 15.40 5.06 -0.29
CA GLY A 85 14.60 4.35 -1.28
C GLY A 85 13.13 4.77 -1.29
N ALA A 86 12.53 4.97 -0.13
CA ALA A 86 11.13 5.41 0.00
C ALA A 86 10.93 6.83 -0.56
N PHE A 87 11.81 7.77 -0.24
CA PHE A 87 11.78 9.12 -0.81
C PHE A 87 12.04 9.11 -2.32
N ALA A 88 13.03 8.34 -2.77
CA ALA A 88 13.35 8.17 -4.18
C ALA A 88 12.17 7.57 -4.96
N LEU A 89 11.50 6.56 -4.40
CA LEU A 89 10.29 5.97 -4.98
C LEU A 89 9.17 6.99 -5.10
N GLY A 90 8.99 7.86 -4.09
CA GLY A 90 8.02 8.95 -4.14
C GLY A 90 8.30 9.98 -5.23
N SER A 91 9.55 10.13 -5.66
CA SER A 91 9.95 10.99 -6.78
C SER A 91 9.84 10.27 -8.14
N ALA A 92 10.16 8.96 -8.17
CA ALA A 92 10.13 8.17 -9.41
C ALA A 92 8.71 7.69 -9.79
N ALA A 93 7.83 7.50 -8.80
CA ALA A 93 6.46 6.99 -8.99
C ALA A 93 5.44 7.74 -8.10
N PRO A 94 5.25 9.06 -8.24
CA PRO A 94 4.42 9.85 -7.33
C PRO A 94 2.94 9.50 -7.36
N GLY A 95 2.48 8.78 -8.39
CA GLY A 95 1.12 8.24 -8.46
C GLY A 95 0.87 7.03 -7.57
N ALA A 96 1.92 6.33 -7.14
CA ALA A 96 1.86 5.12 -6.32
C ALA A 96 2.52 5.28 -4.94
N SER A 97 3.46 6.22 -4.79
CA SER A 97 4.19 6.50 -3.57
C SER A 97 4.36 8.01 -3.37
N GLY A 98 4.78 8.46 -2.19
CA GLY A 98 5.15 9.87 -1.98
C GLY A 98 4.82 10.41 -0.60
N LEU A 99 5.13 11.71 -0.43
CA LEU A 99 5.00 12.44 0.83
C LEU A 99 3.57 12.48 1.37
N GLY A 100 2.58 12.46 0.49
CA GLY A 100 1.15 12.51 0.82
C GLY A 100 0.52 11.19 1.26
N GLY A 101 1.29 10.12 1.30
CA GLY A 101 0.84 8.76 1.59
C GLY A 101 0.95 8.36 3.07
N GLN A 102 0.79 7.06 3.25
CA GLN A 102 1.04 6.37 4.53
C GLN A 102 2.21 5.40 4.35
N THR A 103 2.97 5.18 5.39
CA THR A 103 4.10 4.24 5.39
C THR A 103 4.04 3.37 6.63
N TRP A 104 4.32 2.09 6.44
CA TRP A 104 4.47 1.11 7.49
C TRP A 104 5.80 0.39 7.29
N MET A 105 6.50 0.16 8.38
CA MET A 105 7.81 -0.49 8.35
C MET A 105 7.82 -1.68 9.29
N LEU A 106 8.37 -2.79 8.81
CA LEU A 106 8.77 -3.92 9.62
C LEU A 106 10.29 -3.97 9.61
N VAL A 107 10.89 -3.85 10.78
CA VAL A 107 12.33 -3.77 10.97
C VAL A 107 12.79 -5.00 11.77
N HIS A 108 13.77 -5.72 11.23
CA HIS A 108 14.52 -6.73 11.95
C HIS A 108 15.98 -6.27 12.05
N THR A 109 16.51 -6.17 13.24
CA THR A 109 17.89 -5.72 13.47
C THR A 109 18.84 -6.90 13.61
N ALA A 110 20.13 -6.69 13.36
CA ALA A 110 21.17 -7.70 13.57
C ALA A 110 21.25 -8.17 15.04
N ALA A 111 20.76 -7.37 16.00
CA ALA A 111 20.66 -7.73 17.40
C ALA A 111 19.42 -8.60 17.72
N GLY A 112 18.59 -8.93 16.71
CA GLY A 112 17.37 -9.73 16.87
C GLY A 112 16.17 -8.93 17.38
N GLU A 113 16.20 -7.60 17.34
CA GLU A 113 15.04 -6.80 17.68
C GLU A 113 14.08 -6.71 16.47
N ASP A 114 12.80 -7.01 16.70
CA ASP A 114 11.73 -6.88 15.72
C ASP A 114 10.80 -5.73 16.08
N VAL A 115 10.65 -4.77 15.18
CA VAL A 115 9.87 -3.55 15.41
C VAL A 115 8.94 -3.27 14.24
N ALA A 116 7.68 -2.99 14.55
CA ALA A 116 6.70 -2.41 13.62
C ALA A 116 6.59 -0.92 13.88
N ILE A 117 6.70 -0.10 12.82
CA ILE A 117 6.50 1.36 12.87
C ILE A 117 5.36 1.68 11.91
N LEU A 118 4.27 2.24 12.44
CA LEU A 118 3.02 2.37 11.73
C LEU A 118 2.52 3.81 11.76
N SER A 119 2.14 4.34 10.61
CA SER A 119 1.30 5.52 10.57
C SER A 119 -0.18 5.13 10.67
N PRO A 120 -0.91 5.62 11.68
CA PRO A 120 -2.32 5.33 11.79
C PRO A 120 -3.13 6.09 10.73
N LEU A 121 -4.07 5.38 10.09
CA LEU A 121 -5.06 6.00 9.21
C LEU A 121 -6.11 6.71 10.07
N ARG A 122 -6.01 8.02 10.17
CA ARG A 122 -6.97 8.80 10.97
C ARG A 122 -7.77 9.75 10.09
N ALA A 123 -9.08 9.72 10.27
CA ALA A 123 -9.95 10.73 9.70
C ALA A 123 -9.63 12.13 10.31
N PRO A 124 -9.81 13.20 9.54
CA PRO A 124 -9.75 14.56 10.07
C PRO A 124 -10.69 14.75 11.26
N ARG A 125 -10.30 15.54 12.25
CA ARG A 125 -11.10 15.74 13.48
C ARG A 125 -12.43 16.46 13.24
N ARG A 126 -12.46 17.35 12.30
CA ARG A 126 -13.61 18.20 11.99
C ARG A 126 -14.29 17.81 10.70
N VAL A 127 -14.66 16.53 10.59
CA VAL A 127 -15.48 16.10 9.46
C VAL A 127 -16.88 16.66 9.60
N ASN A 128 -17.32 17.41 8.60
CA ASN A 128 -18.72 17.80 8.50
C ASN A 128 -19.55 16.59 8.06
N ILE A 129 -20.20 15.94 9.03
CA ILE A 129 -20.96 14.69 8.80
C ILE A 129 -22.09 14.90 7.78
N SER A 130 -22.81 16.03 7.83
CA SER A 130 -23.89 16.32 6.89
C SER A 130 -23.36 16.42 5.46
N ARG A 131 -22.24 17.14 5.27
CA ARG A 131 -21.59 17.24 3.98
C ARG A 131 -21.02 15.89 3.50
N ALA A 132 -20.41 15.10 4.38
CA ALA A 132 -19.92 13.77 4.05
C ALA A 132 -21.06 12.84 3.60
N ARG A 133 -22.22 12.87 4.26
CA ARG A 133 -23.41 12.10 3.88
C ARG A 133 -24.02 12.54 2.55
N MET A 134 -23.90 13.81 2.19
CA MET A 134 -24.39 14.34 0.92
C MET A 134 -23.40 14.17 -0.23
N ALA A 135 -22.13 13.91 0.06
CA ALA A 135 -21.11 13.65 -0.94
C ALA A 135 -21.38 12.32 -1.66
N ARG A 136 -21.04 12.27 -2.93
CA ARG A 136 -21.13 11.01 -3.67
C ARG A 136 -20.05 10.05 -3.14
N ARG A 137 -20.36 8.75 -3.08
CA ARG A 137 -19.40 7.72 -2.64
C ARG A 137 -18.03 7.87 -3.32
N ARG A 138 -18.01 8.16 -4.62
CA ARG A 138 -16.76 8.38 -5.37
C ARG A 138 -15.91 9.53 -4.82
N ASP A 139 -16.52 10.59 -4.30
CA ASP A 139 -15.83 11.78 -3.80
C ASP A 139 -15.25 11.53 -2.40
N LEU A 140 -15.80 10.54 -1.66
CA LEU A 140 -15.26 10.03 -0.41
C LEU A 140 -14.19 8.95 -0.61
N MET A 141 -14.10 8.36 -1.81
CA MET A 141 -13.09 7.37 -2.15
C MET A 141 -11.87 7.96 -2.85
N SER A 142 -11.99 9.16 -3.41
CA SER A 142 -10.87 9.85 -4.07
C SER A 142 -11.12 11.35 -4.17
N GLY A 143 -10.04 12.14 -4.12
CA GLY A 143 -10.10 13.58 -4.14
C GLY A 143 -10.02 14.21 -2.75
N PRO A 144 -10.28 15.51 -2.64
CA PRO A 144 -10.00 16.27 -1.40
C PRO A 144 -10.76 15.81 -0.16
N LEU A 145 -11.95 15.21 -0.33
CA LEU A 145 -12.75 14.70 0.80
C LEU A 145 -12.27 13.34 1.32
N ALA A 146 -11.52 12.60 0.50
CA ALA A 146 -11.00 11.28 0.85
C ALA A 146 -9.65 11.35 1.60
N MET A 147 -9.06 12.54 1.74
CA MET A 147 -7.71 12.69 2.27
C MET A 147 -7.66 12.46 3.78
N THR A 148 -6.70 11.65 4.20
CA THR A 148 -6.25 11.52 5.58
C THR A 148 -4.95 12.30 5.79
N ALA A 149 -4.58 12.57 7.04
CA ALA A 149 -3.31 13.22 7.32
C ALA A 149 -2.14 12.30 6.91
N PRO A 150 -1.19 12.78 6.05
CA PRO A 150 -0.10 11.97 5.53
C PRO A 150 0.86 11.50 6.63
N GLY A 151 1.18 10.20 6.65
CA GLY A 151 2.03 9.61 7.68
C GLY A 151 3.46 9.29 7.21
N THR A 152 3.72 9.28 5.90
CA THR A 152 5.00 8.82 5.34
C THR A 152 6.22 9.52 5.98
N VAL A 153 6.26 10.85 5.95
CA VAL A 153 7.42 11.60 6.48
C VAL A 153 7.63 11.34 7.97
N ALA A 154 6.57 11.28 8.77
CA ALA A 154 6.66 11.02 10.21
C ALA A 154 7.11 9.59 10.53
N THR A 155 6.64 8.60 9.76
CA THR A 155 7.08 7.21 9.93
C THR A 155 8.56 7.04 9.61
N LEU A 156 9.01 7.60 8.48
CA LEU A 156 10.42 7.58 8.09
C LEU A 156 11.29 8.34 9.08
N ALA A 157 10.82 9.50 9.56
CA ALA A 157 11.53 10.26 10.62
C ALA A 157 11.61 9.49 11.94
N ARG A 158 10.54 8.77 12.32
CA ARG A 158 10.57 7.92 13.53
C ARG A 158 11.56 6.77 13.38
N ALA A 159 11.62 6.14 12.22
CA ALA A 159 12.61 5.09 11.92
C ALA A 159 14.04 5.65 11.94
N HIS A 160 14.25 6.80 11.28
CA HIS A 160 15.54 7.50 11.28
C HIS A 160 16.01 7.85 12.69
N ALA A 161 15.17 8.45 13.52
CA ALA A 161 15.52 8.84 14.89
C ALA A 161 15.90 7.65 15.79
N ARG A 162 15.39 6.44 15.48
CA ARG A 162 15.68 5.24 16.27
C ARG A 162 16.86 4.44 15.76
N PHE A 163 17.01 4.32 14.44
CA PHE A 163 17.91 3.37 13.80
C PHE A 163 18.82 4.00 12.75
N GLY A 164 18.56 5.26 12.33
CA GLY A 164 19.35 5.91 11.28
C GLY A 164 20.76 6.24 11.75
N THR A 165 21.71 6.14 10.82
CA THR A 165 23.12 6.45 11.05
C THR A 165 23.64 7.56 10.13
N ARG A 166 22.92 7.83 9.02
CA ARG A 166 23.27 8.89 8.08
C ARG A 166 22.46 10.15 8.33
N PRO A 167 23.00 11.35 8.05
CA PRO A 167 22.25 12.59 8.14
C PRO A 167 20.97 12.58 7.30
N TRP A 168 19.86 13.08 7.86
CA TRP A 168 18.56 13.14 7.20
C TRP A 168 18.59 13.74 5.80
N ALA A 169 19.33 14.86 5.63
CA ALA A 169 19.47 15.56 4.36
C ALA A 169 20.12 14.71 3.27
N GLU A 170 21.09 13.87 3.63
CA GLU A 170 21.77 12.96 2.70
C GLU A 170 20.80 11.89 2.15
N LEU A 171 19.88 11.41 2.99
CA LEU A 171 18.90 10.40 2.59
C LEU A 171 17.83 10.96 1.64
N LEU A 172 17.62 12.27 1.62
CA LEU A 172 16.69 12.92 0.68
C LEU A 172 17.37 13.34 -0.64
N ALA A 173 18.68 13.45 -0.66
CA ALA A 173 19.42 13.92 -1.84
C ALA A 173 19.14 13.13 -3.13
N PRO A 174 19.07 11.79 -3.13
CA PRO A 174 18.72 11.02 -4.34
C PRO A 174 17.31 11.32 -4.85
N ALA A 175 16.33 11.49 -3.93
CA ALA A 175 14.96 11.82 -4.29
C ALA A 175 14.83 13.20 -4.92
N ILE A 176 15.61 14.17 -4.42
CA ILE A 176 15.70 15.53 -5.00
C ILE A 176 16.26 15.43 -6.42
N ALA A 177 17.36 14.71 -6.62
CA ALA A 177 17.98 14.54 -7.93
C ALA A 177 17.02 13.88 -8.95
N ILE A 178 16.27 12.84 -8.54
CA ILE A 178 15.27 12.18 -9.39
C ILE A 178 14.14 13.16 -9.74
N ALA A 179 13.64 13.94 -8.78
CA ALA A 179 12.57 14.89 -9.02
C ALA A 179 12.99 16.02 -10.01
N GLU A 180 14.27 16.39 -10.02
CA GLU A 180 14.85 17.38 -10.93
C GLU A 180 15.16 16.83 -12.32
N ALA A 181 15.74 15.63 -12.37
CA ALA A 181 16.07 14.98 -13.63
C ALA A 181 14.81 14.43 -14.33
N GLY A 182 13.77 14.13 -13.57
CA GLY A 182 12.57 13.44 -14.03
C GLY A 182 12.68 11.93 -13.98
N SER A 183 11.54 11.27 -14.18
CA SER A 183 11.41 9.83 -14.27
C SER A 183 10.59 9.44 -15.49
N PRO A 184 11.02 8.43 -16.28
CA PRO A 184 10.29 8.02 -17.47
C PRO A 184 9.00 7.26 -17.09
N VAL A 185 7.91 7.61 -17.75
CA VAL A 185 6.62 6.91 -17.65
C VAL A 185 6.80 5.48 -18.18
N ASN A 186 6.52 4.50 -17.36
CA ASN A 186 6.53 3.10 -17.78
C ASN A 186 5.14 2.64 -18.26
N ALA A 187 5.03 1.41 -18.78
CA ALA A 187 3.77 0.87 -19.29
C ALA A 187 2.67 0.76 -18.22
N THR A 188 3.04 0.52 -16.95
CA THR A 188 2.09 0.47 -15.83
C THR A 188 1.58 1.87 -15.48
N ASP A 189 2.49 2.87 -15.43
CA ASP A 189 2.11 4.28 -15.24
C ASP A 189 1.20 4.76 -16.35
N HIS A 190 1.55 4.47 -17.60
CA HIS A 190 0.75 4.90 -18.75
C HIS A 190 -0.68 4.34 -18.68
N ARG A 191 -0.85 3.05 -18.35
CA ARG A 191 -2.18 2.46 -18.15
C ARG A 191 -2.95 3.12 -17.00
N PHE A 192 -2.25 3.45 -15.91
CA PHE A 192 -2.85 4.16 -14.79
C PHE A 192 -3.26 5.57 -15.18
N LEU A 193 -2.40 6.32 -15.85
CA LEU A 193 -2.70 7.67 -16.35
C LEU A 193 -3.89 7.65 -17.30
N ALA A 194 -3.93 6.75 -18.27
CA ALA A 194 -5.04 6.59 -19.21
C ALA A 194 -6.38 6.34 -18.49
N LYS A 195 -6.38 5.46 -17.48
CA LYS A 195 -7.57 5.18 -16.66
C LYS A 195 -8.07 6.41 -15.91
N TYR A 196 -7.19 7.30 -15.47
CA TYR A 196 -7.53 8.48 -14.68
C TYR A 196 -7.47 9.80 -15.47
N ALA A 197 -7.26 9.76 -16.79
CA ALA A 197 -7.17 10.94 -17.65
C ALA A 197 -8.31 11.95 -17.43
N PRO A 198 -9.60 11.57 -17.34
CA PRO A 198 -10.68 12.53 -17.10
C PRO A 198 -10.59 13.26 -15.76
N ARG A 199 -9.94 12.64 -14.75
CA ARG A 199 -9.72 13.27 -13.44
C ARG A 199 -8.49 14.19 -13.48
N ILE A 200 -7.44 13.77 -14.19
CA ILE A 200 -6.23 14.56 -14.42
C ILE A 200 -6.59 15.82 -15.19
N GLU A 201 -7.46 15.73 -16.18
CA GLU A 201 -7.95 16.87 -16.97
C GLU A 201 -8.62 17.93 -16.08
N GLY A 202 -9.41 17.52 -15.10
CA GLY A 202 -10.04 18.41 -14.12
C GLY A 202 -9.07 19.00 -13.08
N ALA A 203 -7.82 18.53 -13.01
CA ALA A 203 -6.82 18.97 -12.05
C ALA A 203 -5.76 19.85 -12.72
N SER A 204 -5.90 21.17 -12.60
CA SER A 204 -5.06 22.16 -13.29
C SER A 204 -3.55 21.98 -13.11
N PHE A 205 -3.12 21.42 -11.96
CA PHE A 205 -1.70 21.17 -11.64
C PHE A 205 -1.19 19.83 -12.19
N LEU A 206 -2.06 18.85 -12.49
CA LEU A 206 -1.67 17.54 -13.04
C LEU A 206 -1.66 17.54 -14.57
N ARG A 207 -2.53 18.35 -15.19
CA ARG A 207 -2.63 18.45 -16.66
C ARG A 207 -1.28 18.64 -17.36
N PRO A 208 -0.47 19.65 -17.00
CA PRO A 208 0.79 19.90 -17.70
C PRO A 208 1.84 18.82 -17.49
N LEU A 209 1.66 17.96 -16.49
CA LEU A 209 2.60 16.86 -16.20
C LEU A 209 2.26 15.59 -16.98
N TYR A 210 0.96 15.31 -17.18
CA TYR A 210 0.52 13.99 -17.61
C TYR A 210 -0.34 13.95 -18.86
N LEU A 211 -0.78 15.12 -19.38
CA LEU A 211 -1.56 15.20 -20.64
C LEU A 211 -0.76 15.92 -21.70
N THR A 212 -0.87 15.43 -22.95
CA THR A 212 -0.21 16.05 -24.13
C THR A 212 -0.86 17.36 -24.57
N GLY A 213 -2.09 17.61 -24.15
CA GLY A 213 -2.93 18.71 -24.67
C GLY A 213 -3.72 18.34 -25.93
N GLU A 214 -3.54 17.13 -26.44
CA GLU A 214 -4.27 16.55 -27.56
C GLU A 214 -5.52 15.81 -27.10
N CYS A 215 -6.46 15.56 -28.01
CA CYS A 215 -7.60 14.68 -27.79
C CYS A 215 -7.57 13.51 -28.79
N ASP A 216 -8.05 12.34 -28.36
CA ASP A 216 -8.28 11.20 -29.26
C ASP A 216 -9.53 11.41 -30.15
N ALA A 217 -9.84 10.43 -30.98
CA ALA A 217 -10.99 10.48 -31.89
C ALA A 217 -12.35 10.57 -31.15
N GLU A 218 -12.42 10.16 -29.89
CA GLU A 218 -13.59 10.23 -29.02
C GLU A 218 -13.59 11.49 -28.14
N ALA A 219 -12.69 12.45 -28.39
CA ALA A 219 -12.50 13.69 -27.64
C ALA A 219 -12.05 13.50 -26.17
N ASN A 220 -11.40 12.36 -25.84
CA ASN A 220 -10.77 12.18 -24.54
C ASN A 220 -9.36 12.77 -24.53
N ALA A 221 -8.94 13.30 -23.39
CA ALA A 221 -7.60 13.84 -23.22
C ALA A 221 -6.52 12.72 -23.31
N VAL A 222 -5.53 12.94 -24.18
CA VAL A 222 -4.43 12.00 -24.41
C VAL A 222 -3.36 12.16 -23.33
N THR A 223 -2.94 11.04 -22.73
CA THR A 223 -1.88 11.01 -21.74
C THR A 223 -0.50 10.92 -22.38
N VAL A 224 0.51 11.42 -21.66
CA VAL A 224 1.91 11.31 -22.11
C VAL A 224 2.30 9.84 -22.37
N PRO A 225 3.08 9.55 -23.44
CA PRO A 225 3.39 8.19 -23.84
C PRO A 225 4.41 7.51 -22.90
N VAL A 226 4.52 6.20 -23.03
CA VAL A 226 5.60 5.42 -22.41
C VAL A 226 6.95 5.97 -22.84
N GLY A 227 7.87 6.15 -21.90
CA GLY A 227 9.18 6.74 -22.11
C GLY A 227 9.22 8.26 -21.98
N HIS A 228 8.09 8.95 -21.92
CA HIS A 228 8.06 10.38 -21.64
C HIS A 228 8.65 10.68 -20.26
N ASN A 229 9.60 11.61 -20.20
CA ASN A 229 10.25 11.98 -18.94
C ASN A 229 9.47 13.08 -18.23
N VAL A 230 8.92 12.78 -17.05
CA VAL A 230 8.15 13.75 -16.25
C VAL A 230 9.05 14.32 -15.16
N VAL A 231 9.21 15.65 -15.16
CA VAL A 231 10.02 16.39 -14.19
C VAL A 231 9.12 17.03 -13.13
N TYR A 232 9.54 16.98 -11.86
CA TYR A 232 8.76 17.44 -10.71
C TYR A 232 9.45 18.58 -9.93
N PRO A 233 9.60 19.79 -10.50
CA PRO A 233 10.37 20.89 -9.88
C PRO A 233 9.79 21.36 -8.56
N ASN A 234 8.46 21.29 -8.39
CA ASN A 234 7.81 21.62 -7.12
C ASN A 234 8.10 20.59 -6.03
N LEU A 235 8.11 19.30 -6.39
CA LEU A 235 8.48 18.22 -5.46
C LEU A 235 9.94 18.35 -5.04
N ALA A 236 10.85 18.61 -5.97
CA ALA A 236 12.26 18.84 -5.67
C ALA A 236 12.47 19.98 -4.66
N ARG A 237 11.73 21.10 -4.82
CA ARG A 237 11.76 22.23 -3.90
C ARG A 237 11.22 21.86 -2.51
N THR A 238 10.13 21.10 -2.47
CA THR A 238 9.55 20.61 -1.20
C THR A 238 10.52 19.67 -0.49
N LEU A 239 11.16 18.74 -1.22
CA LEU A 239 12.14 17.80 -0.66
C LEU A 239 13.40 18.52 -0.14
N ARG A 240 13.91 19.55 -0.85
CA ARG A 240 15.03 20.37 -0.35
C ARG A 240 14.68 21.05 0.97
N ARG A 241 13.52 21.67 1.05
CA ARG A 241 13.06 22.29 2.28
C ARG A 241 12.95 21.28 3.43
N LEU A 242 12.41 20.08 3.12
CA LEU A 242 12.31 19.00 4.07
C LEU A 242 13.70 18.49 4.52
N ALA A 243 14.67 18.45 3.62
CA ALA A 243 16.05 18.10 3.92
C ALA A 243 16.75 19.13 4.83
N GLU A 244 16.54 20.42 4.55
CA GLU A 244 17.17 21.53 5.26
C GLU A 244 16.54 21.78 6.64
N SER A 245 15.21 21.73 6.74
CA SER A 245 14.46 22.12 7.94
C SER A 245 14.00 20.93 8.79
N GLY A 246 14.20 19.70 8.31
CA GLY A 246 13.82 18.49 9.00
C GLY A 246 12.31 18.13 8.88
N PRO A 247 11.91 16.96 9.44
CA PRO A 247 10.57 16.40 9.25
C PRO A 247 9.43 17.23 9.82
N ASP A 248 9.66 18.05 10.85
CA ASP A 248 8.63 18.92 11.44
C ASP A 248 8.15 20.01 10.47
N GLU A 249 8.96 20.38 9.48
CA GLU A 249 8.59 21.33 8.42
C GLU A 249 7.37 20.86 7.64
N PHE A 250 7.22 19.53 7.45
CA PHE A 250 6.09 18.94 6.75
C PHE A 250 4.78 19.01 7.55
N TYR A 251 4.84 19.04 8.87
CA TYR A 251 3.67 18.95 9.74
C TYR A 251 3.30 20.24 10.44
N ARG A 252 4.26 21.16 10.66
CA ARG A 252 4.08 22.41 11.43
C ARG A 252 4.71 23.62 10.76
N GLY A 253 5.57 23.40 9.75
CA GLY A 253 6.28 24.46 9.06
C GLY A 253 5.53 25.00 7.86
N ARG A 254 6.28 25.58 6.94
CA ARG A 254 5.74 26.22 5.74
C ARG A 254 5.13 25.20 4.76
N ILE A 255 5.67 23.99 4.68
CA ILE A 255 5.07 22.92 3.85
C ILE A 255 3.65 22.63 4.33
N ALA A 256 3.44 22.49 5.66
CA ALA A 256 2.11 22.31 6.24
C ALA A 256 1.16 23.45 5.89
N ALA A 257 1.64 24.68 6.02
CA ALA A 257 0.82 25.87 5.70
C ALA A 257 0.41 25.93 4.22
N GLU A 258 1.33 25.62 3.30
CA GLU A 258 1.06 25.56 1.86
C GLU A 258 0.06 24.45 1.52
N VAL A 259 0.21 23.26 2.10
CA VAL A 259 -0.73 22.13 1.94
C VAL A 259 -2.13 22.49 2.43
N VAL A 260 -2.24 23.07 3.63
CA VAL A 260 -3.54 23.46 4.21
C VAL A 260 -4.22 24.52 3.36
N ALA A 261 -3.48 25.56 2.94
CA ALA A 261 -4.01 26.63 2.11
C ALA A 261 -4.54 26.12 0.76
N ASP A 262 -3.87 25.11 0.17
CA ASP A 262 -4.35 24.48 -1.07
C ASP A 262 -5.60 23.62 -0.81
N LEU A 263 -5.61 22.82 0.24
CA LEU A 263 -6.74 21.98 0.61
C LEU A 263 -8.02 22.78 0.94
N GLU A 264 -7.87 23.97 1.49
CA GLU A 264 -9.00 24.89 1.76
C GLU A 264 -9.70 25.32 0.47
N ARG A 265 -8.97 25.55 -0.62
CA ARG A 265 -9.54 25.87 -1.96
C ARG A 265 -10.46 24.76 -2.46
N TYR A 266 -10.15 23.51 -2.15
CA TYR A 266 -10.96 22.35 -2.51
C TYR A 266 -11.96 21.94 -1.43
N SER A 267 -12.07 22.73 -0.37
CA SER A 267 -12.95 22.45 0.77
C SER A 267 -12.73 21.06 1.39
N ALA A 268 -11.50 20.58 1.44
CA ALA A 268 -11.13 19.33 2.12
C ALA A 268 -11.48 19.38 3.61
N PHE A 269 -11.55 18.22 4.25
CA PHE A 269 -11.77 18.15 5.71
C PHE A 269 -10.48 18.34 6.51
N LEU A 270 -9.33 18.02 5.93
CA LEU A 270 -8.03 18.07 6.59
C LEU A 270 -7.64 19.52 6.96
N ARG A 271 -7.10 19.71 8.16
CA ARG A 271 -6.69 21.01 8.73
C ARG A 271 -5.28 20.94 9.30
N ALA A 272 -4.70 22.10 9.60
CA ALA A 272 -3.36 22.22 10.18
C ALA A 272 -3.20 21.42 11.49
N GLU A 273 -4.23 21.40 12.33
CA GLU A 273 -4.24 20.63 13.58
C GLU A 273 -4.16 19.12 13.36
N ASP A 274 -4.72 18.62 12.25
CA ASP A 274 -4.63 17.21 11.90
C ASP A 274 -3.20 16.84 11.46
N LEU A 275 -2.57 17.68 10.65
CA LEU A 275 -1.16 17.53 10.29
C LEU A 275 -0.24 17.58 11.50
N ALA A 276 -0.38 18.60 12.35
CA ALA A 276 0.48 18.81 13.51
C ALA A 276 0.48 17.64 14.52
N ARG A 277 -0.55 16.79 14.51
CA ARG A 277 -0.68 15.62 15.39
C ARG A 277 -0.04 14.35 14.84
N VAL A 278 0.26 14.30 13.55
CA VAL A 278 0.78 13.06 12.91
C VAL A 278 2.06 12.57 13.58
N PRO A 279 3.10 13.41 13.82
CA PRO A 279 4.36 12.92 14.40
C PRO A 279 4.19 12.23 15.76
N SER A 280 3.27 12.72 16.60
CA SER A 280 2.99 12.13 17.92
C SER A 280 2.06 10.91 17.86
N SER A 281 1.46 10.64 16.72
CA SER A 281 0.53 9.51 16.54
C SER A 281 1.19 8.27 15.93
N ILE A 282 2.45 8.35 15.52
CA ILE A 282 3.18 7.21 14.98
C ILE A 282 3.31 6.12 16.05
N ILE A 283 2.85 4.93 15.72
CA ILE A 283 2.88 3.77 16.60
C ILE A 283 4.19 3.01 16.38
N VAL A 284 4.89 2.73 17.48
CA VAL A 284 6.06 1.84 17.49
C VAL A 284 5.73 0.68 18.42
N THR A 285 5.67 -0.51 17.88
CA THR A 285 5.23 -1.71 18.62
C THR A 285 5.94 -2.96 18.13
N SER A 286 5.74 -4.08 18.81
CA SER A 286 6.16 -5.38 18.32
C SER A 286 5.31 -5.82 17.13
N PRO A 287 5.90 -6.52 16.14
CA PRO A 287 5.14 -7.10 15.04
C PRO A 287 4.24 -8.24 15.53
N LEU A 288 3.26 -8.60 14.71
CA LEU A 288 2.56 -9.88 14.85
C LEU A 288 3.53 -11.02 14.54
N ARG A 289 3.44 -12.08 15.33
CA ARG A 289 4.24 -13.31 15.14
C ARG A 289 3.33 -14.49 14.89
N GLY A 290 3.70 -15.31 13.93
CA GLY A 290 3.05 -16.58 13.64
C GLY A 290 4.05 -17.60 13.14
N ARG A 291 3.59 -18.82 12.92
CA ARG A 291 4.38 -19.87 12.28
C ARG A 291 3.64 -20.41 11.07
N TYR A 292 4.40 -20.68 10.04
CA TYR A 292 3.92 -21.45 8.91
C TYR A 292 4.91 -22.57 8.66
N ARG A 293 4.51 -23.80 9.02
CA ARG A 293 5.38 -24.97 9.02
C ARG A 293 6.60 -24.77 9.94
N ASP A 294 7.80 -24.80 9.39
CA ASP A 294 9.08 -24.59 10.06
C ASP A 294 9.53 -23.12 10.09
N LEU A 295 8.79 -22.24 9.40
CA LEU A 295 9.13 -20.81 9.29
C LEU A 295 8.43 -19.99 10.38
N GLU A 296 9.17 -19.10 11.01
CA GLU A 296 8.59 -17.98 11.76
C GLU A 296 8.17 -16.88 10.78
N VAL A 297 6.98 -16.34 10.98
CA VAL A 297 6.42 -15.28 10.13
C VAL A 297 6.16 -14.04 10.98
N LEU A 298 6.79 -12.95 10.62
CA LEU A 298 6.55 -11.64 11.20
C LEU A 298 5.67 -10.81 10.26
N SER A 299 4.70 -10.11 10.80
CA SER A 299 3.83 -9.25 10.02
C SER A 299 3.39 -8.01 10.78
N LEU A 300 2.83 -7.03 10.08
CA LEU A 300 2.41 -5.77 10.67
C LEU A 300 1.03 -5.90 11.33
N PRO A 301 0.83 -5.35 12.55
CA PRO A 301 -0.47 -5.31 13.19
C PRO A 301 -1.43 -4.31 12.48
N SER A 302 -2.66 -4.25 12.95
CA SER A 302 -3.63 -3.25 12.50
C SER A 302 -3.03 -1.82 12.57
N PRO A 303 -3.33 -0.96 11.57
CA PRO A 303 -4.34 -1.09 10.51
C PRO A 303 -3.86 -1.83 9.25
N CYS A 304 -2.76 -2.56 9.32
CA CYS A 304 -2.25 -3.36 8.21
C CYS A 304 -2.93 -4.73 8.14
N GLY A 305 -2.84 -5.37 6.97
CA GLY A 305 -3.43 -6.69 6.73
C GLY A 305 -2.62 -7.88 7.26
N GLY A 306 -1.69 -7.66 8.20
CA GLY A 306 -0.79 -8.72 8.68
C GLY A 306 -1.50 -9.87 9.38
N GLY A 307 -2.56 -9.57 10.13
CA GLY A 307 -3.39 -10.60 10.74
C GLY A 307 -4.07 -11.50 9.72
N LEU A 308 -4.56 -10.94 8.61
CA LEU A 308 -5.15 -11.69 7.50
C LEU A 308 -4.14 -12.67 6.88
N VAL A 309 -2.90 -12.20 6.71
CA VAL A 309 -1.82 -13.05 6.18
C VAL A 309 -1.54 -14.22 7.10
N LEU A 310 -1.36 -13.96 8.41
CA LEU A 310 -1.08 -15.00 9.39
C LEU A 310 -2.22 -16.02 9.49
N GLU A 311 -3.46 -15.56 9.56
CA GLU A 311 -4.62 -16.45 9.60
C GLU A 311 -4.72 -17.30 8.33
N THR A 312 -4.54 -16.69 7.16
CA THR A 312 -4.52 -17.42 5.88
C THR A 312 -3.43 -18.51 5.89
N LEU A 313 -2.23 -18.21 6.39
CA LEU A 313 -1.14 -19.18 6.49
C LEU A 313 -1.47 -20.29 7.49
N HIS A 314 -2.06 -19.97 8.64
CA HIS A 314 -2.49 -20.96 9.63
C HIS A 314 -3.56 -21.90 9.07
N ILE A 315 -4.51 -21.39 8.28
CA ILE A 315 -5.50 -22.23 7.58
C ILE A 315 -4.80 -23.15 6.57
N LEU A 316 -3.91 -22.61 5.75
CA LEU A 316 -3.20 -23.37 4.71
C LEU A 316 -2.26 -24.43 5.31
N GLN A 317 -1.73 -24.21 6.51
CA GLN A 317 -0.86 -25.17 7.20
C GLN A 317 -1.57 -26.51 7.51
N ALA A 318 -2.89 -26.50 7.63
CA ALA A 318 -3.68 -27.72 7.88
C ALA A 318 -3.77 -28.65 6.64
N PHE A 319 -3.28 -28.22 5.48
CA PHE A 319 -3.32 -29.00 4.24
C PHE A 319 -1.93 -29.51 3.85
N PRO A 320 -1.86 -30.69 3.16
CA PRO A 320 -0.59 -31.24 2.69
C PRO A 320 0.15 -30.26 1.76
N SER A 321 1.50 -30.26 1.86
CA SER A 321 2.35 -29.38 1.04
C SER A 321 2.21 -29.61 -0.44
N GLU A 322 1.96 -30.86 -0.83
CA GLU A 322 1.81 -31.30 -2.21
C GLU A 322 0.66 -30.58 -2.90
N LEU A 323 -0.46 -30.36 -2.20
CA LEU A 323 -1.60 -29.59 -2.74
C LEU A 323 -1.26 -28.13 -3.03
N LEU A 324 -0.27 -27.58 -2.33
CA LEU A 324 0.18 -26.19 -2.50
C LEU A 324 1.35 -26.06 -3.47
N ALA A 325 2.11 -27.14 -3.72
CA ALA A 325 3.24 -27.16 -4.63
C ALA A 325 2.82 -27.16 -6.10
N GLU A 326 1.75 -27.89 -6.42
CA GLU A 326 1.26 -28.02 -7.80
C GLU A 326 0.43 -26.80 -8.23
N GLN A 327 0.56 -26.39 -9.49
CA GLN A 327 -0.27 -25.34 -10.10
C GLN A 327 -1.61 -25.91 -10.57
N THR A 328 -2.49 -26.24 -9.63
CA THR A 328 -3.79 -26.88 -9.88
C THR A 328 -4.95 -25.96 -9.48
N TRP A 329 -6.14 -26.30 -9.99
CA TRP A 329 -7.39 -25.66 -9.53
C TRP A 329 -7.61 -25.86 -8.03
N ALA A 330 -7.23 -27.02 -7.47
CA ALA A 330 -7.32 -27.29 -6.04
C ALA A 330 -6.48 -26.30 -5.21
N ARG A 331 -5.24 -26.03 -5.66
CA ARG A 331 -4.40 -24.98 -5.04
C ARG A 331 -5.08 -23.62 -5.11
N MET A 332 -5.57 -23.22 -6.28
CA MET A 332 -6.22 -21.92 -6.44
C MET A 332 -7.45 -21.79 -5.55
N GLN A 333 -8.30 -22.80 -5.50
CA GLN A 333 -9.47 -22.82 -4.61
C GLN A 333 -9.04 -22.72 -3.15
N LEU A 334 -8.02 -23.50 -2.74
CA LEU A 334 -7.53 -23.52 -1.37
C LEU A 334 -7.03 -22.14 -0.93
N LEU A 335 -6.22 -21.48 -1.77
CA LEU A 335 -5.71 -20.12 -1.49
C LEU A 335 -6.85 -19.09 -1.39
N LEU A 336 -7.81 -19.15 -2.32
CA LEU A 336 -8.94 -18.22 -2.33
C LEU A 336 -9.88 -18.44 -1.13
N ASP A 337 -10.20 -19.68 -0.79
CA ASP A 337 -11.10 -19.98 0.32
C ASP A 337 -10.44 -19.66 1.67
N ALA A 338 -9.14 -19.95 1.85
CA ALA A 338 -8.41 -19.56 3.05
C ALA A 338 -8.40 -18.01 3.22
N ALA A 339 -8.10 -17.28 2.16
CA ALA A 339 -8.14 -15.82 2.19
C ALA A 339 -9.56 -15.28 2.49
N ARG A 340 -10.61 -15.86 1.87
CA ARG A 340 -12.01 -15.46 2.12
C ARG A 340 -12.43 -15.68 3.55
N ILE A 341 -12.02 -16.78 4.18
CA ILE A 341 -12.27 -17.05 5.60
C ILE A 341 -11.60 -15.98 6.45
N ALA A 342 -10.31 -15.72 6.24
CA ALA A 342 -9.57 -14.71 6.98
C ALA A 342 -10.19 -13.31 6.85
N PHE A 343 -10.65 -12.92 5.65
CA PHE A 343 -11.37 -11.65 5.47
C PHE A 343 -12.71 -11.60 6.20
N ALA A 344 -13.46 -12.71 6.20
CA ALA A 344 -14.74 -12.77 6.92
C ALA A 344 -14.55 -12.67 8.44
N ASP A 345 -13.51 -13.32 8.96
CA ASP A 345 -13.18 -13.29 10.38
C ASP A 345 -12.69 -11.91 10.83
N ALA A 346 -11.85 -11.24 10.05
CA ALA A 346 -11.42 -9.87 10.33
C ALA A 346 -12.59 -8.87 10.30
N GLY A 347 -13.55 -9.03 9.37
CA GLY A 347 -14.76 -8.20 9.29
C GLY A 347 -15.71 -8.40 10.46
N SER A 348 -15.62 -9.54 11.14
CA SER A 348 -16.47 -9.90 12.30
C SER A 348 -15.83 -9.57 13.65
N ALA A 349 -14.57 -9.12 13.68
CA ALA A 349 -13.89 -8.78 14.92
C ALA A 349 -14.54 -7.55 15.58
N PRO A 350 -14.87 -7.58 16.89
CA PRO A 350 -15.37 -6.41 17.60
C PRO A 350 -14.35 -5.26 17.52
N GLY A 351 -14.78 -4.10 17.01
CA GLY A 351 -13.93 -2.91 16.91
C GLY A 351 -13.20 -2.73 15.57
N GLY A 352 -13.43 -3.59 14.56
CA GLY A 352 -12.66 -3.55 13.29
C GLY A 352 -11.18 -3.58 13.64
N ALA A 353 -10.42 -4.53 13.27
CA ALA A 353 -8.97 -4.68 13.47
C ALA A 353 -8.30 -3.68 14.47
N GLU A 354 -8.77 -3.60 15.71
CA GLU A 354 -8.12 -2.79 16.74
C GLU A 354 -6.69 -3.30 16.97
N VAL A 355 -5.76 -2.37 17.11
CA VAL A 355 -4.41 -2.66 17.58
C VAL A 355 -4.56 -3.35 18.93
N VAL A 356 -4.32 -4.65 18.98
CA VAL A 356 -4.20 -5.35 20.25
C VAL A 356 -2.89 -4.87 20.88
N GLU A 357 -2.99 -3.85 21.73
CA GLU A 357 -1.86 -3.43 22.56
C GLU A 357 -1.60 -4.52 23.61
N GLY A 358 -0.50 -5.22 23.46
CA GLY A 358 -0.05 -6.17 24.46
C GLY A 358 0.52 -7.47 23.90
N PRO A 359 1.24 -8.26 24.71
CA PRO A 359 1.90 -9.50 24.29
C PRO A 359 0.94 -10.68 24.06
N GLY A 360 -0.38 -10.48 24.15
CA GLY A 360 -1.39 -11.49 23.87
C GLY A 360 -1.81 -11.45 22.40
N GLN A 361 -1.45 -12.48 21.63
CA GLN A 361 -2.02 -12.66 20.30
C GLN A 361 -3.53 -12.83 20.41
N SER A 362 -4.26 -12.19 19.51
CA SER A 362 -5.70 -12.43 19.39
C SER A 362 -5.96 -13.93 19.21
N PRO A 363 -6.97 -14.51 19.87
CA PRO A 363 -7.27 -15.95 19.77
C PRO A 363 -7.40 -16.47 18.34
N TRP A 364 -7.84 -15.61 17.40
CA TRP A 364 -7.98 -15.94 15.99
C TRP A 364 -6.66 -15.94 15.19
N LEU A 365 -5.54 -15.51 15.78
CA LEU A 365 -4.20 -15.59 15.18
C LEU A 365 -3.41 -16.81 15.69
N THR A 366 -4.06 -17.86 16.12
CA THR A 366 -3.43 -19.10 16.58
C THR A 366 -3.52 -20.20 15.52
N ALA A 367 -2.56 -21.13 15.53
CA ALA A 367 -2.57 -22.30 14.66
C ALA A 367 -3.84 -23.15 14.88
N ALA A 368 -4.26 -23.33 16.15
CA ALA A 368 -5.47 -24.08 16.49
C ALA A 368 -6.73 -23.46 15.87
N PHE A 369 -6.84 -22.15 15.87
CA PHE A 369 -7.95 -21.47 15.19
C PHE A 369 -7.88 -21.68 13.68
N GLY A 370 -6.69 -21.59 13.07
CA GLY A 370 -6.50 -21.87 11.65
C GLY A 370 -6.92 -23.30 11.27
N GLU A 371 -6.60 -24.30 12.11
CA GLU A 371 -7.06 -25.68 11.91
C GLU A 371 -8.57 -25.83 11.99
N GLU A 372 -9.23 -25.16 12.94
CA GLU A 372 -10.68 -25.11 13.03
C GLU A 372 -11.31 -24.52 11.76
N ARG A 373 -10.77 -23.40 11.28
CA ARG A 373 -11.26 -22.73 10.08
C ARG A 373 -10.99 -23.53 8.81
N ALA A 374 -9.89 -24.26 8.73
CA ALA A 374 -9.56 -25.14 7.62
C ALA A 374 -10.65 -26.20 7.34
N ARG A 375 -11.37 -26.66 8.38
CA ARG A 375 -12.49 -27.62 8.26
C ARG A 375 -13.67 -27.10 7.45
N LEU A 376 -13.76 -25.77 7.25
CA LEU A 376 -14.78 -25.15 6.40
C LEU A 376 -14.49 -25.36 4.92
N ILE A 377 -13.21 -25.54 4.56
CA ILE A 377 -12.81 -25.68 3.15
C ILE A 377 -13.09 -27.12 2.70
N ARG A 378 -13.92 -27.22 1.65
CA ARG A 378 -14.20 -28.49 0.97
C ARG A 378 -13.87 -28.32 -0.49
N LEU A 379 -12.78 -28.94 -0.92
CA LEU A 379 -12.41 -28.94 -2.33
C LEU A 379 -13.58 -29.39 -3.21
N ALA A 380 -13.75 -28.75 -4.34
CA ALA A 380 -14.87 -28.91 -5.27
C ALA A 380 -16.24 -28.36 -4.78
N ARG A 381 -16.30 -27.64 -3.66
CA ARG A 381 -17.50 -26.90 -3.25
C ARG A 381 -17.17 -25.42 -3.02
N HIS A 382 -18.02 -24.55 -3.53
CA HIS A 382 -17.89 -23.12 -3.31
C HIS A 382 -18.38 -22.73 -1.91
N LEU A 383 -17.57 -21.95 -1.16
CA LEU A 383 -17.98 -21.38 0.10
C LEU A 383 -18.89 -20.18 -0.17
N SER A 384 -20.15 -20.23 0.32
CA SER A 384 -21.01 -19.06 0.30
C SER A 384 -20.63 -18.07 1.41
N PRO A 385 -20.87 -16.76 1.24
CA PRO A 385 -20.66 -15.77 2.30
C PRO A 385 -21.36 -16.14 3.61
N ASP A 386 -22.56 -16.70 3.54
CA ASP A 386 -23.35 -17.10 4.72
C ASP A 386 -22.72 -18.26 5.51
N SER A 387 -21.94 -19.13 4.82
CA SER A 387 -21.25 -20.24 5.49
C SER A 387 -20.01 -19.79 6.27
N LEU A 388 -19.58 -18.54 6.11
CA LEU A 388 -18.41 -17.95 6.74
C LEU A 388 -18.78 -17.13 7.99
N SER A 389 -20.08 -16.85 8.23
CA SER A 389 -20.52 -16.14 9.43
C SER A 389 -20.14 -16.92 10.68
N ARG A 390 -19.51 -16.25 11.66
CA ARG A 390 -19.25 -16.86 12.96
C ARG A 390 -20.59 -17.21 13.61
N THR A 391 -20.73 -18.43 14.04
CA THR A 391 -21.82 -18.84 14.95
C THR A 391 -21.68 -18.05 16.25
N GLY A 392 -22.43 -16.96 16.39
CA GLY A 392 -22.52 -16.25 17.68
C GLY A 392 -22.66 -14.73 17.65
N SER A 393 -22.35 -14.02 16.57
CA SER A 393 -22.66 -12.60 16.46
C SER A 393 -22.88 -12.22 15.01
N SER A 394 -24.08 -12.47 14.51
CA SER A 394 -24.52 -11.90 13.24
C SER A 394 -24.78 -10.41 13.43
N VAL A 395 -23.82 -9.58 13.04
CA VAL A 395 -24.19 -8.28 12.51
C VAL A 395 -24.60 -8.56 11.07
N PRO A 396 -25.88 -8.44 10.70
CA PRO A 396 -26.29 -8.67 9.33
C PRO A 396 -25.57 -7.63 8.46
N PHE A 397 -24.82 -8.08 7.49
CA PHE A 397 -24.37 -7.25 6.38
C PHE A 397 -25.66 -6.76 5.70
N SER A 398 -26.09 -5.56 6.03
CA SER A 398 -27.32 -5.04 5.44
C SER A 398 -27.02 -4.72 3.99
N ASP A 399 -27.78 -5.30 3.06
CA ASP A 399 -27.81 -4.96 1.63
C ASP A 399 -28.07 -3.46 1.35
N ARG A 400 -28.23 -2.66 2.39
CA ARG A 400 -28.46 -1.21 2.30
C ARG A 400 -27.20 -0.39 2.04
N ASP A 401 -26.01 -0.98 2.17
CA ASP A 401 -24.75 -0.28 1.91
C ASP A 401 -24.28 -0.43 0.45
N THR A 402 -25.06 -1.10 -0.41
CA THR A 402 -24.77 -1.30 -1.84
C THR A 402 -25.66 -0.49 -2.78
N THR A 403 -26.44 0.48 -2.30
CA THR A 403 -27.20 1.41 -3.17
C THR A 403 -26.64 2.82 -3.15
#